data_61e69c613c7d88cddf343b296997e5df
#
_entry.id   61e69c613c7d88cddf343b296997e5df
#
_cell.length_a   1.000
_cell.length_b   1.000
_cell.length_c   1.000
_cell.angle_alpha   90.00
_cell.angle_beta   90.00
_cell.angle_gamma   90.00
#
_symmetry.space_group_name_H-M   'P 1'
#
loop_
_entity.id
_entity.type
_entity.pdbx_description
1 polymer ?
#
loop_
_entity_poly.entity_id
_entity_poly.type
_entity_poly.pdbx_seq_one_letter_code
_entity_poly.pdbx_strand_id
1 'polypeptide(L)'
;MADVLSQKEIDLLLSALSSGEVNPDEIKKEQEENKVRVYDFKRPNKLSKDHISTLRMIYENYARTVSNYLTGQLRTNVNLTISSVEQLTYEEFIRSIPNPTILCSINIEEMKGRFFLEMNPSFGFQVIDILCGGMAKETSRKNEFTDIELVVVQEVLETMTRVMKFSWEEIIDITPEIESIEKNPQLEQSIPPNESIALITFNTDIAKKTSFINL
;
A
#
# COMPACT_ATOMS: atom_id res chain seq x y z
N MET A 1 27.97 -14.75 1.40
CA MET A 1 29.35 -14.28 1.15
C MET A 1 29.36 -13.84 -0.29
N ALA A 2 29.71 -12.59 -0.56
CA ALA A 2 29.86 -12.14 -1.94
C ALA A 2 31.14 -12.75 -2.48
N ASP A 3 31.08 -13.59 -3.53
CA ASP A 3 32.22 -14.10 -4.23
C ASP A 3 32.95 -12.92 -4.88
N VAL A 4 34.13 -12.62 -4.35
CA VAL A 4 35.02 -11.60 -4.92
C VAL A 4 35.70 -12.24 -6.13
N LEU A 5 35.37 -11.74 -7.32
CA LEU A 5 35.99 -12.17 -8.58
C LEU A 5 37.53 -12.11 -8.48
N SER A 6 38.21 -13.15 -8.94
CA SER A 6 39.67 -13.18 -8.99
C SER A 6 40.20 -12.19 -10.04
N GLN A 7 41.42 -11.69 -9.85
CA GLN A 7 42.06 -10.72 -10.75
C GLN A 7 42.14 -11.24 -12.21
N LYS A 8 42.30 -12.55 -12.38
CA LYS A 8 42.28 -13.19 -13.69
C LYS A 8 40.94 -13.20 -14.38
N GLU A 9 39.85 -13.31 -13.62
CA GLU A 9 38.46 -13.24 -14.14
C GLU A 9 38.10 -11.80 -14.54
N ILE A 10 38.63 -10.82 -13.80
CA ILE A 10 38.44 -9.38 -14.12
C ILE A 10 39.19 -9.05 -15.44
N ASP A 11 40.43 -9.53 -15.59
CA ASP A 11 41.23 -9.30 -16.81
C ASP A 11 40.63 -9.99 -18.03
N LEU A 12 40.07 -11.18 -17.89
CA LEU A 12 39.35 -11.90 -18.94
C LEU A 12 38.09 -11.18 -19.37
N LEU A 13 37.29 -10.67 -18.41
CA LEU A 13 36.09 -9.88 -18.69
C LEU A 13 36.40 -8.56 -19.39
N LEU A 14 37.49 -7.88 -19.00
CA LEU A 14 37.93 -6.65 -19.64
C LEU A 14 38.43 -6.89 -21.06
N SER A 15 39.11 -8.00 -21.33
CA SER A 15 39.55 -8.36 -22.68
C SER A 15 38.36 -8.72 -23.61
N ALA A 16 37.35 -9.46 -23.09
CA ALA A 16 36.14 -9.81 -23.83
C ALA A 16 35.24 -8.59 -24.13
N LEU A 17 35.19 -7.61 -23.23
CA LEU A 17 34.51 -6.32 -23.45
C LEU A 17 35.22 -5.46 -24.49
N SER A 18 36.57 -5.48 -24.51
CA SER A 18 37.35 -4.70 -25.46
C SER A 18 37.39 -5.30 -26.87
N SER A 19 37.18 -6.61 -27.02
CA SER A 19 37.07 -7.31 -28.32
C SER A 19 35.69 -7.22 -28.96
N GLY A 20 34.66 -6.70 -28.21
CA GLY A 20 33.29 -6.59 -28.71
C GLY A 20 32.51 -7.89 -28.82
N GLU A 21 33.08 -8.99 -28.30
CA GLU A 21 32.46 -10.33 -28.32
C GLU A 21 31.32 -10.49 -27.29
N VAL A 22 31.21 -9.57 -26.31
CA VAL A 22 30.23 -9.67 -25.26
C VAL A 22 29.53 -8.32 -25.07
N ASN A 23 28.23 -8.32 -25.18
CA ASN A 23 27.39 -7.15 -24.97
C ASN A 23 27.05 -7.00 -23.46
N PRO A 24 27.41 -5.89 -22.81
CA PRO A 24 27.14 -5.66 -21.39
C PRO A 24 25.65 -5.79 -21.00
N ASP A 25 24.77 -5.48 -21.96
CA ASP A 25 23.32 -5.55 -21.75
C ASP A 25 22.78 -6.99 -21.80
N GLU A 26 23.46 -7.89 -22.52
CA GLU A 26 23.10 -9.32 -22.54
C GLU A 26 23.54 -10.03 -21.24
N ILE A 27 24.74 -9.71 -20.72
CA ILE A 27 25.19 -10.24 -19.43
C ILE A 27 24.26 -9.80 -18.28
N LYS A 28 23.80 -8.53 -18.31
CA LYS A 28 22.84 -8.05 -17.31
C LYS A 28 21.51 -8.77 -17.40
N LYS A 29 21.01 -9.02 -18.61
CA LYS A 29 19.76 -9.79 -18.81
C LYS A 29 19.89 -11.24 -18.35
N GLU A 30 20.99 -11.92 -18.69
CA GLU A 30 21.24 -13.29 -18.22
C GLU A 30 21.44 -13.38 -16.70
N GLN A 31 22.07 -12.38 -16.07
CA GLN A 31 22.19 -12.31 -14.61
C GLN A 31 20.86 -11.98 -13.92
N GLU A 32 19.96 -11.23 -14.56
CA GLU A 32 18.61 -10.97 -14.04
C GLU A 32 17.69 -12.19 -14.23
N GLU A 33 17.82 -12.94 -15.32
CA GLU A 33 17.07 -14.18 -15.56
C GLU A 33 17.55 -15.35 -14.68
N ASN A 34 18.84 -15.42 -14.34
CA ASN A 34 19.44 -16.48 -13.53
C ASN A 34 19.48 -16.17 -12.02
N LYS A 35 18.87 -15.11 -11.51
CA LYS A 35 18.69 -14.96 -10.07
C LYS A 35 17.71 -16.01 -9.56
N VAL A 36 18.24 -17.21 -9.28
CA VAL A 36 17.53 -18.24 -8.49
C VAL A 36 17.18 -17.61 -7.14
N ARG A 37 15.96 -17.12 -7.02
CA ARG A 37 15.45 -16.69 -5.72
C ARG A 37 15.17 -17.96 -4.91
N VAL A 38 15.75 -18.05 -3.72
CA VAL A 38 15.41 -19.10 -2.78
C VAL A 38 13.90 -18.99 -2.50
N TYR A 39 13.15 -19.97 -2.98
CA TYR A 39 11.71 -20.01 -2.75
C TYR A 39 11.45 -20.41 -1.29
N ASP A 40 10.92 -19.51 -0.51
CA ASP A 40 10.51 -19.80 0.86
C ASP A 40 9.14 -20.50 0.86
N PHE A 41 9.17 -21.81 1.05
CA PHE A 41 7.95 -22.63 1.13
C PHE A 41 7.03 -22.28 2.31
N LYS A 42 7.52 -21.53 3.30
CA LYS A 42 6.72 -21.02 4.40
C LYS A 42 5.92 -19.78 4.00
N ARG A 43 6.32 -19.11 2.91
CA ARG A 43 5.69 -17.92 2.35
C ARG A 43 5.35 -18.17 0.87
N PRO A 44 4.34 -18.98 0.56
CA PRO A 44 3.99 -19.22 -0.82
C PRO A 44 3.54 -17.92 -1.49
N ASN A 45 4.17 -17.55 -2.60
CA ASN A 45 3.69 -16.45 -3.42
C ASN A 45 2.36 -16.86 -4.05
N LYS A 46 1.24 -16.44 -3.46
CA LYS A 46 -0.11 -16.69 -3.98
C LYS A 46 -0.45 -15.78 -5.18
N LEU A 47 0.20 -14.60 -5.25
CA LEU A 47 -0.02 -13.63 -6.31
C LEU A 47 1.07 -13.73 -7.38
N SER A 48 0.67 -13.87 -8.63
CA SER A 48 1.56 -13.77 -9.78
C SER A 48 1.96 -12.32 -10.04
N LYS A 49 3.00 -12.10 -10.87
CA LYS A 49 3.38 -10.76 -11.32
C LYS A 49 2.23 -10.06 -12.05
N ASP A 50 1.43 -10.82 -12.80
CA ASP A 50 0.28 -10.29 -13.54
C ASP A 50 -0.82 -9.84 -12.57
N HIS A 51 -1.10 -10.60 -11.49
CA HIS A 51 -2.03 -10.18 -10.44
C HIS A 51 -1.58 -8.87 -9.78
N ILE A 52 -0.30 -8.74 -9.45
CA ILE A 52 0.26 -7.52 -8.84
C ILE A 52 0.14 -6.33 -9.81
N SER A 53 0.41 -6.55 -11.10
CA SER A 53 0.28 -5.51 -12.14
C SER A 53 -1.18 -5.07 -12.31
N THR A 54 -2.13 -6.01 -12.30
CA THR A 54 -3.56 -5.73 -12.39
C THR A 54 -4.04 -4.95 -11.15
N LEU A 55 -3.65 -5.38 -9.94
CA LEU A 55 -3.97 -4.64 -8.72
C LEU A 55 -3.42 -3.22 -8.76
N ARG A 56 -2.19 -3.04 -9.22
CA ARG A 56 -1.60 -1.71 -9.38
C ARG A 56 -2.46 -0.82 -10.28
N MET A 57 -2.89 -1.32 -11.42
CA MET A 57 -3.71 -0.55 -12.37
C MET A 57 -5.08 -0.16 -11.78
N ILE A 58 -5.75 -1.10 -11.08
CA ILE A 58 -7.02 -0.85 -10.39
C ILE A 58 -6.84 0.26 -9.36
N TYR A 59 -5.81 0.16 -8.52
CA TYR A 59 -5.59 1.07 -7.42
C TYR A 59 -4.93 2.39 -7.82
N GLU A 60 -4.31 2.50 -9.00
CA GLU A 60 -3.95 3.79 -9.60
C GLU A 60 -5.21 4.58 -9.98
N ASN A 61 -6.24 3.91 -10.53
CA ASN A 61 -7.52 4.54 -10.81
C ASN A 61 -8.24 4.95 -9.50
N TYR A 62 -8.24 4.06 -8.50
CA TYR A 62 -8.75 4.34 -7.17
C TYR A 62 -8.08 5.58 -6.55
N ALA A 63 -6.75 5.62 -6.52
CA ALA A 63 -5.99 6.73 -5.95
C ALA A 63 -6.34 8.08 -6.59
N ARG A 64 -6.46 8.12 -7.92
CA ARG A 64 -6.85 9.32 -8.66
C ARG A 64 -8.28 9.75 -8.32
N THR A 65 -9.21 8.81 -8.24
CA THR A 65 -10.60 9.11 -7.95
C THR A 65 -10.77 9.60 -6.51
N VAL A 66 -10.14 8.92 -5.53
CA VAL A 66 -10.12 9.36 -4.12
C VAL A 66 -9.50 10.74 -3.98
N SER A 67 -8.37 11.02 -4.67
CA SER A 67 -7.72 12.33 -4.65
C SER A 67 -8.69 13.45 -5.06
N ASN A 68 -9.46 13.23 -6.13
CA ASN A 68 -10.44 14.21 -6.61
C ASN A 68 -11.58 14.43 -5.61
N TYR A 69 -12.14 13.34 -5.06
CA TYR A 69 -13.21 13.44 -4.06
C TYR A 69 -12.74 14.14 -2.79
N LEU A 70 -11.59 13.74 -2.25
CA LEU A 70 -11.04 14.33 -1.02
C LEU A 70 -10.62 15.79 -1.24
N THR A 71 -10.10 16.15 -2.42
CA THR A 71 -9.80 17.54 -2.75
C THR A 71 -11.07 18.40 -2.70
N GLY A 72 -12.20 17.90 -3.23
CA GLY A 72 -13.49 18.60 -3.17
C GLY A 72 -14.03 18.70 -1.74
N GLN A 73 -14.00 17.60 -0.99
CA GLN A 73 -14.54 17.52 0.37
C GLN A 73 -13.74 18.37 1.36
N LEU A 74 -12.40 18.26 1.30
CA LEU A 74 -11.50 18.98 2.20
C LEU A 74 -11.19 20.41 1.74
N ARG A 75 -11.59 20.80 0.55
CA ARG A 75 -11.30 22.12 -0.07
C ARG A 75 -9.81 22.47 -0.05
N THR A 76 -8.96 21.46 -0.13
CA THR A 76 -7.52 21.59 -0.20
C THR A 76 -6.99 20.53 -1.15
N ASN A 77 -5.80 20.76 -1.73
CA ASN A 77 -5.20 19.79 -2.64
C ASN A 77 -4.81 18.53 -1.89
N VAL A 78 -5.39 17.40 -2.29
CA VAL A 78 -5.09 16.06 -1.79
C VAL A 78 -4.61 15.21 -2.95
N ASN A 79 -3.45 14.60 -2.81
CA ASN A 79 -2.90 13.73 -3.83
C ASN A 79 -2.54 12.38 -3.22
N LEU A 80 -3.10 11.31 -3.80
CA LEU A 80 -2.75 9.93 -3.48
C LEU A 80 -2.00 9.33 -4.66
N THR A 81 -0.90 8.65 -4.38
CA THR A 81 -0.13 7.90 -5.39
C THR A 81 0.29 6.55 -4.82
N ILE A 82 0.30 5.51 -5.64
CA ILE A 82 0.78 4.20 -5.19
C ILE A 82 2.29 4.28 -4.95
N SER A 83 2.70 3.88 -3.76
CA SER A 83 4.10 3.67 -3.38
C SER A 83 4.54 2.25 -3.72
N SER A 84 3.81 1.25 -3.22
CA SER A 84 4.11 -0.16 -3.46
C SER A 84 2.84 -1.01 -3.55
N VAL A 85 2.96 -2.15 -4.23
CA VAL A 85 2.01 -3.26 -4.20
C VAL A 85 2.81 -4.51 -3.91
N GLU A 86 2.60 -5.08 -2.74
CA GLU A 86 3.40 -6.18 -2.21
C GLU A 86 2.53 -7.30 -1.67
N GLN A 87 3.09 -8.50 -1.60
CA GLN A 87 2.46 -9.62 -0.90
C GLN A 87 3.23 -9.89 0.39
N LEU A 88 2.48 -9.97 1.49
CA LEU A 88 3.03 -10.30 2.81
C LEU A 88 1.99 -11.09 3.63
N THR A 89 2.33 -11.49 4.84
CA THR A 89 1.39 -12.12 5.75
C THR A 89 0.60 -11.07 6.53
N TYR A 90 -0.63 -11.42 6.95
CA TYR A 90 -1.44 -10.54 7.78
C TYR A 90 -0.73 -10.13 9.08
N GLU A 91 0.01 -11.05 9.71
CA GLU A 91 0.80 -10.76 10.90
C GLU A 91 1.89 -9.70 10.64
N GLU A 92 2.59 -9.79 9.49
CA GLU A 92 3.58 -8.80 9.09
C GLU A 92 2.97 -7.42 8.89
N PHE A 93 1.79 -7.37 8.26
CA PHE A 93 1.03 -6.12 8.11
C PHE A 93 0.69 -5.49 9.46
N ILE A 94 0.03 -6.25 10.35
CA ILE A 94 -0.37 -5.73 11.67
C ILE A 94 0.83 -5.25 12.50
N ARG A 95 1.99 -5.90 12.35
CA ARG A 95 3.23 -5.48 13.02
C ARG A 95 3.88 -4.25 12.38
N SER A 96 3.59 -3.97 11.12
CA SER A 96 4.20 -2.86 10.37
C SER A 96 3.49 -1.53 10.58
N ILE A 97 2.20 -1.55 10.93
CA ILE A 97 1.40 -0.34 11.13
C ILE A 97 1.54 0.22 12.53
N PRO A 98 1.40 1.54 12.71
CA PRO A 98 1.52 2.16 14.02
C PRO A 98 0.37 1.76 14.95
N ASN A 99 0.62 1.85 16.25
CA ASN A 99 -0.41 1.73 17.29
C ASN A 99 -0.30 2.95 18.22
N PRO A 100 -1.35 3.80 18.32
CA PRO A 100 -2.67 3.68 17.67
C PRO A 100 -2.65 4.01 16.18
N THR A 101 -3.64 3.47 15.44
CA THR A 101 -3.96 3.85 14.05
C THR A 101 -5.47 3.74 13.83
N ILE A 102 -5.97 4.14 12.68
CA ILE A 102 -7.36 3.86 12.28
C ILE A 102 -7.34 2.69 11.30
N LEU A 103 -7.89 1.56 11.71
CA LEU A 103 -8.06 0.38 10.87
C LEU A 103 -9.55 0.17 10.58
N CYS A 104 -9.94 0.36 9.33
CA CYS A 104 -11.30 0.18 8.84
C CYS A 104 -11.42 -1.19 8.18
N SER A 105 -12.28 -2.06 8.70
CA SER A 105 -12.64 -3.34 8.09
C SER A 105 -13.80 -3.13 7.12
N ILE A 106 -13.62 -3.59 5.88
CA ILE A 106 -14.60 -3.43 4.79
C ILE A 106 -14.98 -4.82 4.31
N ASN A 107 -16.26 -5.13 4.39
CA ASN A 107 -16.83 -6.36 3.86
C ASN A 107 -17.22 -6.20 2.39
N ILE A 108 -16.97 -7.22 1.57
CA ILE A 108 -17.41 -7.29 0.19
C ILE A 108 -18.02 -8.68 -0.05
N GLU A 109 -19.34 -8.75 0.00
CA GLU A 109 -20.07 -10.03 -0.10
C GLU A 109 -19.77 -10.77 -1.41
N GLU A 110 -19.69 -10.06 -2.53
CA GLU A 110 -19.48 -10.63 -3.86
C GLU A 110 -18.12 -11.33 -3.97
N MET A 111 -17.11 -10.85 -3.27
CA MET A 111 -15.77 -11.45 -3.24
C MET A 111 -15.58 -12.47 -2.12
N LYS A 112 -16.55 -12.61 -1.20
CA LYS A 112 -16.43 -13.43 0.03
C LYS A 112 -15.15 -13.13 0.80
N GLY A 113 -14.73 -11.87 0.80
CA GLY A 113 -13.48 -11.40 1.38
C GLY A 113 -13.61 -10.08 2.10
N ARG A 114 -12.55 -9.71 2.79
CA ARG A 114 -12.44 -8.45 3.52
C ARG A 114 -11.28 -7.63 2.99
N PHE A 115 -11.47 -6.32 3.02
CA PHE A 115 -10.41 -5.34 2.83
C PHE A 115 -10.18 -4.60 4.14
N PHE A 116 -8.95 -4.22 4.37
CA PHE A 116 -8.59 -3.35 5.48
C PHE A 116 -8.01 -2.06 4.94
N LEU A 117 -8.64 -0.95 5.29
CA LEU A 117 -8.11 0.37 5.00
C LEU A 117 -7.48 0.92 6.28
N GLU A 118 -6.15 0.97 6.32
CA GLU A 118 -5.40 1.59 7.41
C GLU A 118 -5.11 3.04 7.06
N MET A 119 -5.51 3.93 7.95
CA MET A 119 -5.25 5.36 7.86
C MET A 119 -4.22 5.75 8.91
N ASN A 120 -3.02 6.12 8.44
CA ASN A 120 -1.97 6.57 9.34
C ASN A 120 -2.44 7.75 10.20
N PRO A 121 -2.10 7.79 11.51
CA PRO A 121 -2.53 8.85 12.40
C PRO A 121 -2.23 10.26 11.90
N SER A 122 -1.08 10.47 11.27
CA SER A 122 -0.72 11.77 10.71
C SER A 122 -1.71 12.25 9.65
N PHE A 123 -2.17 11.35 8.77
CA PHE A 123 -3.20 11.66 7.78
C PHE A 123 -4.55 11.92 8.45
N GLY A 124 -4.97 11.05 9.37
CA GLY A 124 -6.22 11.17 10.10
C GLY A 124 -6.35 12.52 10.82
N PHE A 125 -5.32 12.93 11.58
CA PHE A 125 -5.34 14.21 12.27
C PHE A 125 -5.29 15.41 11.33
N GLN A 126 -4.63 15.33 10.17
CA GLN A 126 -4.65 16.39 9.16
C GLN A 126 -6.06 16.56 8.59
N VAL A 127 -6.73 15.46 8.28
CA VAL A 127 -8.12 15.45 7.80
C VAL A 127 -9.06 16.09 8.84
N ILE A 128 -8.95 15.68 10.11
CA ILE A 128 -9.77 16.24 11.19
C ILE A 128 -9.53 17.74 11.35
N ASP A 129 -8.26 18.18 11.36
CA ASP A 129 -7.91 19.61 11.50
C ASP A 129 -8.56 20.43 10.38
N ILE A 130 -8.48 19.97 9.13
CA ILE A 130 -9.08 20.66 7.97
C ILE A 130 -10.60 20.69 8.07
N LEU A 131 -11.24 19.57 8.39
CA LEU A 131 -12.71 19.48 8.52
C LEU A 131 -13.23 20.37 9.65
N CYS A 132 -12.43 20.56 10.71
CA CYS A 132 -12.71 21.48 11.80
C CYS A 132 -12.34 22.95 11.50
N GLY A 133 -11.91 23.26 10.27
CA GLY A 133 -11.56 24.62 9.84
C GLY A 133 -10.10 25.03 10.05
N GLY A 134 -9.22 24.09 10.37
CA GLY A 134 -7.78 24.28 10.47
C GLY A 134 -7.07 24.29 9.12
N MET A 135 -5.73 24.40 9.16
CA MET A 135 -4.85 24.49 7.98
C MET A 135 -3.90 23.29 7.87
N ALA A 136 -4.25 22.13 8.39
CA ALA A 136 -3.40 20.93 8.47
C ALA A 136 -2.06 21.23 9.19
N LYS A 137 -2.07 22.04 10.24
CA LYS A 137 -0.87 22.30 11.03
C LYS A 137 -0.38 21.01 11.68
N GLU A 138 0.93 20.90 11.86
CA GLU A 138 1.52 19.74 12.55
C GLU A 138 0.89 19.59 13.93
N THR A 139 0.09 18.57 14.08
CA THR A 139 -0.28 18.08 15.39
C THR A 139 0.72 16.99 15.75
N SER A 140 1.72 17.33 16.56
CA SER A 140 2.61 16.35 17.20
C SER A 140 1.87 15.53 18.27
N ARG A 141 0.56 15.33 18.06
CA ARG A 141 -0.27 14.51 18.94
C ARG A 141 0.08 13.04 18.74
N LYS A 142 0.68 12.47 19.74
CA LYS A 142 0.86 11.02 19.90
C LYS A 142 -0.34 10.37 20.59
N ASN A 143 -1.46 11.06 20.66
CA ASN A 143 -2.63 10.62 21.42
C ASN A 143 -3.51 9.72 20.55
N GLU A 144 -4.23 8.84 21.20
CA GLU A 144 -5.29 8.05 20.58
C GLU A 144 -6.39 8.96 20.03
N PHE A 145 -7.05 8.50 18.96
CA PHE A 145 -8.23 9.17 18.44
C PHE A 145 -9.37 9.08 19.44
N THR A 146 -10.01 10.20 19.70
CA THR A 146 -11.25 10.26 20.49
C THR A 146 -12.43 9.75 19.64
N ASP A 147 -13.52 9.37 20.31
CA ASP A 147 -14.71 8.91 19.58
C ASP A 147 -15.33 10.00 18.69
N ILE A 148 -15.22 11.26 19.11
CA ILE A 148 -15.66 12.42 18.28
C ILE A 148 -14.77 12.54 17.03
N GLU A 149 -13.47 12.40 17.17
CA GLU A 149 -12.53 12.44 16.04
C GLU A 149 -12.78 11.29 15.06
N LEU A 150 -13.13 10.09 15.55
CA LEU A 150 -13.51 8.97 14.69
C LEU A 150 -14.77 9.26 13.88
N VAL A 151 -15.81 9.84 14.50
CA VAL A 151 -17.03 10.22 13.77
C VAL A 151 -16.72 11.23 12.65
N VAL A 152 -15.81 12.18 12.90
CA VAL A 152 -15.39 13.14 11.86
C VAL A 152 -14.66 12.45 10.69
N VAL A 153 -13.79 11.48 10.99
CA VAL A 153 -13.02 10.75 9.96
C VAL A 153 -13.89 9.73 9.23
N GLN A 154 -14.93 9.22 9.87
CA GLN A 154 -15.82 8.21 9.30
C GLN A 154 -16.37 8.62 7.94
N GLU A 155 -16.79 9.88 7.75
CA GLU A 155 -17.30 10.38 6.47
C GLU A 155 -16.25 10.26 5.34
N VAL A 156 -14.97 10.46 5.66
CA VAL A 156 -13.87 10.29 4.70
C VAL A 156 -13.67 8.81 4.39
N LEU A 157 -13.69 7.93 5.41
CA LEU A 157 -13.58 6.48 5.22
C LEU A 157 -14.74 5.94 4.37
N GLU A 158 -15.97 6.41 4.61
CA GLU A 158 -17.14 6.04 3.80
C GLU A 158 -16.98 6.48 2.33
N THR A 159 -16.42 7.68 2.10
CA THR A 159 -16.14 8.16 0.75
C THR A 159 -15.08 7.28 0.08
N MET A 160 -14.00 6.97 0.76
CA MET A 160 -12.94 6.09 0.25
C MET A 160 -13.46 4.68 -0.03
N THR A 161 -14.28 4.13 0.85
CA THR A 161 -14.92 2.82 0.67
C THR A 161 -15.84 2.80 -0.55
N ARG A 162 -16.69 3.81 -0.69
CA ARG A 162 -17.61 3.93 -1.84
C ARG A 162 -16.89 4.03 -3.18
N VAL A 163 -15.75 4.72 -3.22
CA VAL A 163 -14.94 4.87 -4.44
C VAL A 163 -14.35 3.53 -4.90
N MET A 164 -14.16 2.55 -4.01
CA MET A 164 -13.70 1.21 -4.39
C MET A 164 -14.61 0.57 -5.44
N LYS A 165 -15.93 0.74 -5.33
CA LYS A 165 -16.89 0.22 -6.30
C LYS A 165 -16.52 0.60 -7.73
N PHE A 166 -16.27 1.89 -7.98
CA PHE A 166 -15.93 2.39 -9.32
C PHE A 166 -14.58 1.88 -9.84
N SER A 167 -13.67 1.55 -8.93
CA SER A 167 -12.34 1.09 -9.32
C SER A 167 -12.33 -0.38 -9.75
N TRP A 168 -13.30 -1.17 -9.29
CA TRP A 168 -13.47 -2.58 -9.61
C TRP A 168 -14.53 -2.86 -10.68
N GLU A 169 -15.31 -1.83 -11.10
CA GLU A 169 -16.47 -1.96 -11.99
C GLU A 169 -16.15 -2.68 -13.30
N GLU A 170 -14.94 -2.50 -13.86
CA GLU A 170 -14.52 -3.16 -15.09
C GLU A 170 -14.25 -4.67 -14.91
N ILE A 171 -14.09 -5.15 -13.68
CA ILE A 171 -13.75 -6.54 -13.36
C ILE A 171 -14.94 -7.23 -12.71
N ILE A 172 -15.48 -6.62 -11.68
CA ILE A 172 -16.61 -7.15 -10.90
C ILE A 172 -17.37 -5.99 -10.24
N ASP A 173 -18.69 -6.04 -10.28
CA ASP A 173 -19.53 -5.11 -9.54
C ASP A 173 -19.52 -5.51 -8.06
N ILE A 174 -19.01 -4.63 -7.19
CA ILE A 174 -18.88 -4.86 -5.75
C ILE A 174 -19.69 -3.84 -4.98
N THR A 175 -20.12 -4.26 -3.79
CA THR A 175 -20.80 -3.38 -2.83
C THR A 175 -20.00 -3.38 -1.53
N PRO A 176 -18.96 -2.51 -1.42
CA PRO A 176 -18.14 -2.45 -0.22
C PRO A 176 -18.87 -1.75 0.91
N GLU A 177 -18.90 -2.37 2.09
CA GLU A 177 -19.54 -1.83 3.29
C GLU A 177 -18.55 -1.84 4.46
N ILE A 178 -18.52 -0.74 5.23
CA ILE A 178 -17.71 -0.67 6.45
C ILE A 178 -18.36 -1.55 7.51
N GLU A 179 -17.61 -2.54 8.00
CA GLU A 179 -18.03 -3.44 9.06
C GLU A 179 -17.64 -2.90 10.45
N SER A 180 -16.40 -2.43 10.58
CA SER A 180 -15.89 -1.87 11.82
C SER A 180 -14.78 -0.86 11.58
N ILE A 181 -14.56 0.01 12.59
CA ILE A 181 -13.43 0.95 12.64
C ILE A 181 -12.76 0.80 14.00
N GLU A 182 -11.52 0.34 13.99
CA GLU A 182 -10.74 0.06 15.19
C GLU A 182 -9.57 1.03 15.34
N LYS A 183 -9.28 1.43 16.59
CA LYS A 183 -8.12 2.28 16.93
C LYS A 183 -6.86 1.47 17.23
N ASN A 184 -7.06 0.22 17.62
CA ASN A 184 -5.98 -0.71 17.95
C ASN A 184 -6.00 -1.88 16.96
N PRO A 185 -5.05 -1.93 16.01
CA PRO A 185 -5.03 -2.98 14.99
C PRO A 185 -4.82 -4.39 15.58
N GLN A 186 -4.30 -4.52 16.79
CA GLN A 186 -4.11 -5.82 17.45
C GLN A 186 -5.41 -6.46 17.90
N LEU A 187 -6.51 -5.70 17.96
CA LEU A 187 -7.83 -6.23 18.29
C LEU A 187 -8.51 -6.91 17.09
N GLU A 188 -8.06 -6.58 15.88
CA GLU A 188 -8.59 -7.18 14.65
C GLU A 188 -7.98 -8.58 14.45
N GLN A 189 -8.80 -9.62 14.65
CA GLN A 189 -8.39 -11.03 14.58
C GLN A 189 -9.23 -11.84 13.59
N SER A 190 -9.92 -11.18 12.68
CA SER A 190 -10.79 -11.83 11.71
C SER A 190 -10.04 -12.66 10.65
N ILE A 191 -8.74 -12.40 10.47
CA ILE A 191 -7.89 -13.11 9.50
C ILE A 191 -6.80 -13.90 10.25
N PRO A 192 -6.53 -15.15 9.84
CA PRO A 192 -5.41 -15.92 10.39
C PRO A 192 -4.06 -15.19 10.19
N PRO A 193 -3.16 -15.19 11.20
CA PRO A 193 -1.89 -14.47 11.13
C PRO A 193 -1.02 -14.83 9.91
N ASN A 194 -1.05 -16.11 9.50
CA ASN A 194 -0.26 -16.63 8.38
C ASN A 194 -0.94 -16.47 7.02
N GLU A 195 -2.13 -15.84 6.94
CA GLU A 195 -2.80 -15.62 5.66
C GLU A 195 -2.01 -14.63 4.82
N SER A 196 -1.86 -14.96 3.53
CA SER A 196 -1.19 -14.07 2.57
C SER A 196 -2.15 -13.01 2.08
N ILE A 197 -1.77 -11.77 2.21
CA ILE A 197 -2.52 -10.60 1.77
C ILE A 197 -1.76 -9.83 0.68
N ALA A 198 -2.49 -9.08 -0.14
CA ALA A 198 -1.93 -8.03 -0.98
C ALA A 198 -1.95 -6.72 -0.19
N LEU A 199 -0.83 -6.07 -0.04
CA LEU A 199 -0.71 -4.76 0.57
C LEU A 199 -0.47 -3.71 -0.50
N ILE A 200 -1.36 -2.74 -0.58
CA ILE A 200 -1.23 -1.56 -1.42
C ILE A 200 -0.94 -0.36 -0.53
N THR A 201 0.25 0.20 -0.64
CA THR A 201 0.65 1.39 0.11
C THR A 201 0.52 2.63 -0.77
N PHE A 202 -0.23 3.61 -0.30
CA PHE A 202 -0.38 4.91 -0.94
C PHE A 202 0.43 5.96 -0.19
N ASN A 203 1.21 6.75 -0.92
CA ASN A 203 1.68 8.03 -0.44
C ASN A 203 0.54 9.03 -0.54
N THR A 204 0.31 9.78 0.52
CA THR A 204 -0.68 10.84 0.57
C THR A 204 0.00 12.18 0.77
N ASP A 205 -0.42 13.19 0.04
CA ASP A 205 0.04 14.57 0.22
C ASP A 205 -1.17 15.47 0.45
N ILE A 206 -1.26 16.06 1.62
CA ILE A 206 -2.27 17.06 1.97
C ILE A 206 -1.56 18.34 2.42
N ALA A 207 -1.86 19.47 1.79
CA ALA A 207 -1.28 20.76 2.15
C ALA A 207 0.26 20.72 2.25
N LYS A 208 0.93 19.99 1.36
CA LYS A 208 2.38 19.76 1.29
C LYS A 208 2.95 18.91 2.46
N LYS A 209 2.13 18.12 3.10
CA LYS A 209 2.56 17.14 4.10
C LYS A 209 2.30 15.73 3.59
N THR A 210 3.33 14.92 3.67
CA THR A 210 3.28 13.53 3.21
C THR A 210 2.94 12.59 4.35
N SER A 211 2.06 11.63 4.09
CA SER A 211 1.70 10.54 4.98
C SER A 211 1.42 9.28 4.17
N PHE A 212 0.90 8.24 4.80
CA PHE A 212 0.63 6.95 4.17
C PHE A 212 -0.78 6.48 4.50
N ILE A 213 -1.35 5.72 3.55
CA ILE A 213 -2.55 4.92 3.73
C ILE A 213 -2.24 3.54 3.17
N ASN A 214 -2.69 2.50 3.85
CA ASN A 214 -2.54 1.11 3.46
C ASN A 214 -3.92 0.49 3.19
N LEU A 215 -3.98 -0.35 2.15
CA LEU A 215 -5.16 -1.12 1.78
C LEU A 215 -4.78 -2.57 1.53
#